data_8ae07fe8cf421d333a6b41334ee2ac4d
#
_entry.id   8ae07fe8cf421d333a6b41334ee2ac4d
#
_cell.length_a   1.000
_cell.length_b   1.000
_cell.length_c   1.000
_cell.angle_alpha   90.00
_cell.angle_beta   90.00
_cell.angle_gamma   90.00
#
_symmetry.space_group_name_H-M   'P 1'
#
loop_
_entity.id
_entity.type
_entity.pdbx_description
1 polymer ?
#
loop_
_entity_poly.entity_id
_entity_poly.type
_entity_poly.pdbx_seq_one_letter_code
_entity_poly.pdbx_strand_id
1 'polypeptide(L)'
;LPSSRSHLKRRLLVSELIESVKKSLFIGGQWVSAEGGKTLEVCNPADGSLLGSVADGSPSDGLRALDAAVDAAHDWARSEPRVRSEMLRKAFELLIERADDFAMLMTLEMGKPLAEAKGEVVYAAEFFRWFAEETVRIHGRYAAAPAGNTRLVTMKQPVGPTLMITPWNFPLAMGTRKIGPALAAGCTMV
;
A
#
# COMPACT_ATOMS: atom_id res chain seq x y z
N LEU A 1 -1.33 38.74 -8.76
CA LEU A 1 -0.80 37.63 -9.57
C LEU A 1 0.45 37.08 -8.90
N PRO A 2 0.61 35.79 -8.65
CA PRO A 2 1.83 35.23 -8.08
C PRO A 2 3.01 35.54 -9.00
N SER A 3 4.15 35.89 -8.43
CA SER A 3 5.33 36.29 -9.19
C SER A 3 5.90 35.13 -10.01
N SER A 4 6.53 35.41 -11.17
CA SER A 4 7.17 34.38 -12.03
C SER A 4 8.15 33.48 -11.27
N ARG A 5 8.80 34.01 -10.22
CA ARG A 5 9.70 33.22 -9.32
C ARG A 5 8.95 32.19 -8.51
N SER A 6 7.71 32.43 -8.07
CA SER A 6 6.91 31.47 -7.31
C SER A 6 6.44 30.30 -8.19
N HIS A 7 6.09 30.57 -9.45
CA HIS A 7 5.74 29.55 -10.43
C HIS A 7 6.93 28.65 -10.79
N LEU A 8 8.11 29.21 -10.98
CA LEU A 8 9.33 28.45 -11.29
C LEU A 8 9.70 27.52 -10.13
N LYS A 9 9.69 28.04 -8.89
CA LYS A 9 9.96 27.25 -7.68
C LYS A 9 8.98 26.07 -7.53
N ARG A 10 7.68 26.31 -7.79
CA ARG A 10 6.65 25.26 -7.72
C ARG A 10 6.85 24.18 -8.78
N ARG A 11 7.23 24.55 -10.01
CA ARG A 11 7.55 23.59 -11.08
C ARG A 11 8.75 22.72 -10.73
N LEU A 12 9.80 23.29 -10.16
CA LEU A 12 11.00 22.55 -9.74
C LEU A 12 10.65 21.51 -8.65
N LEU A 13 9.87 21.88 -7.64
CA LEU A 13 9.45 20.98 -6.58
C LEU A 13 8.59 19.80 -7.10
N VAL A 14 7.72 20.07 -8.06
CA VAL A 14 6.91 19.00 -8.70
C VAL A 14 7.79 18.05 -9.51
N SER A 15 8.76 18.58 -10.27
CA SER A 15 9.71 17.74 -11.03
C SER A 15 10.54 16.86 -10.11
N GLU A 16 11.11 17.43 -9.04
CA GLU A 16 11.87 16.68 -8.04
C GLU A 16 11.03 15.57 -7.37
N LEU A 17 9.76 15.85 -7.06
CA LEU A 17 8.85 14.87 -6.49
C LEU A 17 8.63 13.71 -7.47
N ILE A 18 8.31 13.98 -8.74
CA ILE A 18 8.08 12.95 -9.77
C ILE A 18 9.34 12.11 -10.00
N GLU A 19 10.51 12.73 -9.99
CA GLU A 19 11.79 12.02 -10.14
C GLU A 19 12.13 11.12 -8.95
N SER A 20 11.72 11.51 -7.75
CA SER A 20 11.96 10.74 -6.52
C SER A 20 11.15 9.44 -6.43
N VAL A 21 10.05 9.33 -7.20
CA VAL A 21 9.15 8.16 -7.16
C VAL A 21 9.80 6.97 -7.87
N LYS A 22 9.81 5.82 -7.22
CA LYS A 22 10.21 4.55 -7.85
C LYS A 22 9.18 4.14 -8.90
N LYS A 23 9.64 3.78 -10.08
CA LYS A 23 8.82 3.48 -11.26
C LYS A 23 8.92 2.02 -11.69
N SER A 24 9.67 1.21 -10.95
CA SER A 24 9.87 -0.22 -11.19
C SER A 24 8.89 -1.07 -10.38
N LEU A 25 8.80 -2.36 -10.66
CA LEU A 25 8.07 -3.34 -9.86
C LEU A 25 8.80 -3.59 -8.54
N PHE A 26 8.06 -3.76 -7.44
CA PHE A 26 8.63 -4.15 -6.16
C PHE A 26 8.31 -5.61 -5.89
N ILE A 27 9.30 -6.49 -6.07
CA ILE A 27 9.15 -7.95 -5.95
C ILE A 27 10.24 -8.51 -5.03
N GLY A 28 9.85 -9.29 -4.03
CA GLY A 28 10.80 -9.93 -3.12
C GLY A 28 11.72 -8.94 -2.38
N GLY A 29 11.21 -7.76 -2.04
CA GLY A 29 11.98 -6.70 -1.38
C GLY A 29 12.91 -5.91 -2.30
N GLN A 30 12.85 -6.12 -3.63
CA GLN A 30 13.72 -5.48 -4.62
C GLN A 30 12.91 -4.69 -5.65
N TRP A 31 13.48 -3.56 -6.11
CA TRP A 31 12.97 -2.82 -7.24
C TRP A 31 13.54 -3.39 -8.54
N VAL A 32 12.68 -3.97 -9.37
CA VAL A 32 13.06 -4.66 -10.61
C VAL A 32 12.31 -4.12 -11.82
N SER A 33 12.90 -4.20 -12.99
CA SER A 33 12.22 -3.87 -14.24
C SER A 33 11.19 -4.95 -14.59
N ALA A 34 10.14 -4.56 -15.32
CA ALA A 34 9.24 -5.52 -15.93
C ALA A 34 9.97 -6.39 -16.97
N GLU A 35 9.46 -7.58 -17.21
CA GLU A 35 9.97 -8.49 -18.23
C GLU A 35 10.01 -7.81 -19.60
N GLY A 36 11.15 -7.89 -20.27
CA GLY A 36 11.38 -7.20 -21.54
C GLY A 36 11.49 -5.68 -21.45
N GLY A 37 11.58 -5.10 -20.23
CA GLY A 37 11.71 -3.66 -20.00
C GLY A 37 10.49 -2.83 -20.43
N LYS A 38 9.30 -3.43 -20.52
CA LYS A 38 8.07 -2.75 -20.91
C LYS A 38 7.67 -1.69 -19.90
N THR A 39 7.14 -0.58 -20.40
CA THR A 39 6.64 0.54 -19.57
C THR A 39 5.32 1.09 -20.08
N LEU A 40 4.57 1.69 -19.16
CA LEU A 40 3.34 2.46 -19.42
C LEU A 40 3.62 3.94 -19.13
N GLU A 41 3.14 4.81 -20.01
CA GLU A 41 3.19 6.26 -19.80
C GLU A 41 2.12 6.68 -18.77
N VAL A 42 2.50 7.59 -17.89
CA VAL A 42 1.60 8.24 -16.93
C VAL A 42 1.49 9.71 -17.30
N CYS A 43 0.30 10.14 -17.67
CA CYS A 43 0.02 11.51 -18.09
C CYS A 43 -0.87 12.24 -17.07
N ASN A 44 -0.65 13.54 -16.95
CA ASN A 44 -1.52 14.41 -16.19
C ASN A 44 -2.87 14.58 -16.91
N PRO A 45 -4.00 14.18 -16.32
CA PRO A 45 -5.30 14.28 -16.99
C PRO A 45 -5.78 15.73 -17.20
N ALA A 46 -5.18 16.70 -16.52
CA ALA A 46 -5.58 18.12 -16.64
C ALA A 46 -5.09 18.76 -17.95
N ASP A 47 -3.94 18.34 -18.48
CA ASP A 47 -3.30 18.96 -19.65
C ASP A 47 -2.66 17.97 -20.62
N GLY A 48 -2.71 16.65 -20.31
CA GLY A 48 -2.12 15.59 -21.12
C GLY A 48 -0.59 15.54 -21.07
N SER A 49 0.07 16.33 -20.23
CA SER A 49 1.54 16.32 -20.12
C SER A 49 2.05 14.99 -19.55
N LEU A 50 3.14 14.49 -20.10
CA LEU A 50 3.79 13.29 -19.62
C LEU A 50 4.44 13.55 -18.24
N LEU A 51 4.06 12.77 -17.23
CA LEU A 51 4.66 12.78 -15.90
C LEU A 51 5.85 11.82 -15.81
N GLY A 52 5.80 10.72 -16.55
CA GLY A 52 6.85 9.71 -16.58
C GLY A 52 6.32 8.38 -17.08
N SER A 53 7.15 7.34 -16.98
CA SER A 53 6.76 5.97 -17.35
C SER A 53 7.00 5.04 -16.18
N VAL A 54 6.07 4.11 -15.95
CA VAL A 54 6.16 3.07 -14.91
C VAL A 54 6.30 1.70 -15.56
N ALA A 55 6.84 0.73 -14.83
CA ALA A 55 6.98 -0.63 -15.33
C ALA A 55 5.62 -1.26 -15.65
N ASP A 56 5.50 -1.86 -16.84
CA ASP A 56 4.33 -2.61 -17.30
C ASP A 56 4.56 -4.10 -17.02
N GLY A 57 4.07 -4.57 -15.87
CA GLY A 57 4.27 -5.94 -15.40
C GLY A 57 3.56 -6.97 -16.28
N SER A 58 4.29 -7.99 -16.70
CA SER A 58 3.78 -9.15 -17.43
C SER A 58 3.11 -10.18 -16.50
N PRO A 59 2.36 -11.16 -17.04
CA PRO A 59 1.89 -12.30 -16.25
C PRO A 59 3.03 -13.07 -15.55
N SER A 60 4.21 -13.17 -16.17
CA SER A 60 5.37 -13.82 -15.54
C SER A 60 5.94 -13.00 -14.38
N ASP A 61 5.88 -11.68 -14.44
CA ASP A 61 6.21 -10.81 -13.30
C ASP A 61 5.24 -11.03 -12.13
N GLY A 62 3.96 -11.18 -12.45
CA GLY A 62 2.92 -11.52 -11.45
C GLY A 62 3.18 -12.86 -10.77
N LEU A 63 3.59 -13.89 -11.52
CA LEU A 63 3.97 -15.18 -10.96
C LEU A 63 5.21 -15.08 -10.07
N ARG A 64 6.24 -14.35 -10.49
CA ARG A 64 7.43 -14.09 -9.66
C ARG A 64 7.08 -13.35 -8.36
N ALA A 65 6.13 -12.41 -8.42
CA ALA A 65 5.66 -11.71 -7.22
C ALA A 65 4.90 -12.66 -6.29
N LEU A 66 4.09 -13.57 -6.85
CA LEU A 66 3.40 -14.60 -6.08
C LEU A 66 4.39 -15.56 -5.42
N ASP A 67 5.39 -16.05 -6.15
CA ASP A 67 6.43 -16.92 -5.59
C ASP A 67 7.14 -16.25 -4.42
N ALA A 68 7.54 -14.98 -4.57
CA ALA A 68 8.15 -14.20 -3.49
C ALA A 68 7.22 -14.04 -2.27
N ALA A 69 5.91 -13.85 -2.51
CA ALA A 69 4.92 -13.77 -1.43
C ALA A 69 4.73 -15.14 -0.73
N VAL A 70 4.77 -16.24 -1.47
CA VAL A 70 4.72 -17.62 -0.92
C VAL A 70 5.95 -17.89 -0.06
N ASP A 71 7.14 -17.57 -0.55
CA ASP A 71 8.40 -17.80 0.16
C ASP A 71 8.44 -17.04 1.51
N ALA A 72 7.92 -15.82 1.54
CA ALA A 72 7.85 -15.01 2.76
C ALA A 72 6.71 -15.40 3.71
N ALA A 73 5.70 -16.16 3.25
CA ALA A 73 4.45 -16.37 3.98
C ALA A 73 4.64 -17.06 5.32
N HIS A 74 5.49 -18.09 5.39
CA HIS A 74 5.69 -18.87 6.60
C HIS A 74 6.29 -18.02 7.75
N ASP A 75 7.32 -17.27 7.45
CA ASP A 75 8.01 -16.46 8.46
C ASP A 75 7.17 -15.27 8.89
N TRP A 76 6.47 -14.63 7.93
CA TRP A 76 5.56 -13.54 8.23
C TRP A 76 4.38 -13.99 9.10
N ALA A 77 3.77 -15.13 8.80
CA ALA A 77 2.66 -15.69 9.57
C ALA A 77 3.03 -15.97 11.03
N ARG A 78 4.30 -16.31 11.30
CA ARG A 78 4.85 -16.62 12.63
C ARG A 78 5.48 -15.44 13.33
N SER A 79 5.63 -14.31 12.65
CA SER A 79 6.16 -13.09 13.26
C SER A 79 5.29 -12.66 14.45
N GLU A 80 5.92 -12.08 15.44
CA GLU A 80 5.22 -11.60 16.63
C GLU A 80 4.16 -10.54 16.24
N PRO A 81 2.93 -10.62 16.80
CA PRO A 81 1.91 -9.59 16.53
C PRO A 81 2.41 -8.17 16.81
N ARG A 82 3.25 -7.97 17.80
CA ARG A 82 3.83 -6.66 18.11
C ARG A 82 4.72 -6.14 16.98
N VAL A 83 5.53 -7.00 16.35
CA VAL A 83 6.38 -6.62 15.20
C VAL A 83 5.52 -6.13 14.04
N ARG A 84 4.44 -6.85 13.70
CA ARG A 84 3.50 -6.43 12.64
C ARG A 84 2.78 -5.12 12.99
N SER A 85 2.37 -4.97 14.25
CA SER A 85 1.75 -3.74 14.78
C SER A 85 2.67 -2.53 14.59
N GLU A 86 3.93 -2.63 15.03
CA GLU A 86 4.89 -1.52 14.93
C GLU A 86 5.24 -1.18 13.47
N MET A 87 5.30 -2.17 12.58
CA MET A 87 5.48 -1.93 11.15
C MET A 87 4.33 -1.11 10.55
N LEU A 88 3.08 -1.49 10.86
CA LEU A 88 1.90 -0.74 10.41
C LEU A 88 1.84 0.66 11.00
N ARG A 89 2.19 0.81 12.29
CA ARG A 89 2.29 2.12 12.95
C ARG A 89 3.32 3.01 12.25
N LYS A 90 4.49 2.47 11.91
CA LYS A 90 5.51 3.20 11.17
C LYS A 90 5.05 3.60 9.76
N ALA A 91 4.32 2.73 9.08
CA ALA A 91 3.72 3.05 7.78
C ALA A 91 2.71 4.19 7.88
N PHE A 92 1.86 4.21 8.92
CA PHE A 92 0.96 5.32 9.23
C PHE A 92 1.74 6.64 9.40
N GLU A 93 2.77 6.64 10.24
CA GLU A 93 3.58 7.84 10.51
C GLU A 93 4.22 8.41 9.24
N LEU A 94 4.79 7.54 8.40
CA LEU A 94 5.42 7.94 7.13
C LEU A 94 4.41 8.50 6.12
N LEU A 95 3.18 7.97 6.08
CA LEU A 95 2.12 8.53 5.23
C LEU A 95 1.72 9.93 5.68
N ILE A 96 1.58 10.15 6.99
CA ILE A 96 1.24 11.47 7.54
C ILE A 96 2.39 12.46 7.35
N GLU A 97 3.64 12.04 7.59
CA GLU A 97 4.82 12.87 7.37
C GLU A 97 4.94 13.36 5.92
N ARG A 98 4.57 12.50 4.96
CA ARG A 98 4.66 12.78 3.52
C ARG A 98 3.31 13.09 2.88
N ALA A 99 2.34 13.56 3.67
CA ALA A 99 0.97 13.75 3.19
C ALA A 99 0.86 14.71 2.00
N ASP A 100 1.63 15.79 1.98
CA ASP A 100 1.62 16.76 0.88
C ASP A 100 2.19 16.16 -0.42
N ASP A 101 3.21 15.31 -0.35
CA ASP A 101 3.79 14.61 -1.49
C ASP A 101 2.78 13.64 -2.11
N PHE A 102 2.15 12.78 -1.29
CA PHE A 102 1.14 11.84 -1.76
C PHE A 102 -0.09 12.55 -2.36
N ALA A 103 -0.55 13.62 -1.72
CA ALA A 103 -1.67 14.41 -2.23
C ALA A 103 -1.34 15.06 -3.59
N MET A 104 -0.13 15.60 -3.74
CA MET A 104 0.33 16.20 -4.99
C MET A 104 0.42 15.15 -6.10
N LEU A 105 0.99 13.96 -5.83
CA LEU A 105 1.06 12.86 -6.80
C LEU A 105 -0.34 12.43 -7.24
N MET A 106 -1.29 12.23 -6.33
CA MET A 106 -2.68 11.88 -6.67
C MET A 106 -3.32 12.95 -7.56
N THR A 107 -3.10 14.23 -7.26
CA THR A 107 -3.63 15.33 -8.09
C THR A 107 -3.04 15.28 -9.50
N LEU A 108 -1.74 15.03 -9.62
CA LEU A 108 -1.05 14.98 -10.91
C LEU A 108 -1.44 13.75 -11.73
N GLU A 109 -1.55 12.58 -11.12
CA GLU A 109 -1.77 11.31 -11.84
C GLU A 109 -3.24 11.04 -12.17
N MET A 110 -4.18 11.49 -11.35
CA MET A 110 -5.60 11.18 -11.54
C MET A 110 -6.54 12.39 -11.57
N GLY A 111 -6.02 13.61 -11.39
CA GLY A 111 -6.81 14.84 -11.49
C GLY A 111 -7.68 15.16 -10.28
N LYS A 112 -7.53 14.44 -9.15
CA LYS A 112 -8.26 14.75 -7.91
C LYS A 112 -7.88 16.14 -7.39
N PRO A 113 -8.85 16.99 -6.98
CA PRO A 113 -8.54 18.28 -6.34
C PRO A 113 -7.60 18.08 -5.14
N LEU A 114 -6.59 18.94 -5.01
CA LEU A 114 -5.55 18.81 -3.99
C LEU A 114 -6.12 18.71 -2.57
N ALA A 115 -7.19 19.45 -2.28
CA ALA A 115 -7.84 19.41 -0.97
C ALA A 115 -8.46 18.03 -0.68
N GLU A 116 -9.10 17.42 -1.68
CA GLU A 116 -9.66 16.08 -1.57
C GLU A 116 -8.56 15.02 -1.49
N ALA A 117 -7.48 15.19 -2.27
CA ALA A 117 -6.32 14.31 -2.21
C ALA A 117 -5.67 14.32 -0.82
N LYS A 118 -5.54 15.48 -0.16
CA LYS A 118 -5.09 15.56 1.24
C LYS A 118 -6.01 14.82 2.20
N GLY A 119 -7.32 14.95 2.02
CA GLY A 119 -8.31 14.18 2.80
C GLY A 119 -8.15 12.68 2.60
N GLU A 120 -7.88 12.24 1.35
CA GLU A 120 -7.63 10.82 1.06
C GLU A 120 -6.37 10.29 1.74
N VAL A 121 -5.28 11.05 1.80
CA VAL A 121 -4.05 10.60 2.49
C VAL A 121 -4.34 10.32 3.96
N VAL A 122 -5.03 11.23 4.65
CA VAL A 122 -5.41 11.03 6.06
C VAL A 122 -6.29 9.79 6.21
N TYR A 123 -7.31 9.66 5.37
CA TYR A 123 -8.20 8.48 5.37
C TYR A 123 -7.45 7.18 5.08
N ALA A 124 -6.52 7.18 4.13
CA ALA A 124 -5.69 6.03 3.80
C ALA A 124 -4.75 5.62 4.94
N ALA A 125 -4.14 6.61 5.61
CA ALA A 125 -3.25 6.36 6.74
C ALA A 125 -3.98 5.72 7.93
N GLU A 126 -5.25 6.11 8.17
CA GLU A 126 -6.06 5.56 9.26
C GLU A 126 -6.24 4.04 9.19
N PHE A 127 -6.25 3.42 7.99
CA PHE A 127 -6.27 1.96 7.88
C PHE A 127 -5.03 1.33 8.51
N PHE A 128 -3.85 1.90 8.30
CA PHE A 128 -2.64 1.37 8.93
C PHE A 128 -2.64 1.57 10.44
N ARG A 129 -3.09 2.73 10.94
CA ARG A 129 -3.21 2.98 12.38
C ARG A 129 -4.19 2.00 13.04
N TRP A 130 -5.39 1.88 12.47
CA TRP A 130 -6.41 0.96 12.98
C TRP A 130 -5.91 -0.48 13.04
N PHE A 131 -5.33 -0.99 11.95
CA PHE A 131 -4.85 -2.36 11.92
C PHE A 131 -3.54 -2.58 12.68
N ALA A 132 -2.74 -1.57 12.94
CA ALA A 132 -1.65 -1.65 13.91
C ALA A 132 -2.19 -1.95 15.32
N GLU A 133 -3.28 -1.28 15.71
CA GLU A 133 -3.94 -1.49 17.00
C GLU A 133 -4.64 -2.86 17.07
N GLU A 134 -5.29 -3.29 16.00
CA GLU A 134 -6.01 -4.57 15.92
C GLU A 134 -5.10 -5.79 15.83
N THR A 135 -3.89 -5.65 15.32
CA THR A 135 -2.93 -6.76 15.15
C THR A 135 -2.73 -7.54 16.45
N VAL A 136 -2.65 -6.86 17.59
CA VAL A 136 -2.42 -7.46 18.90
C VAL A 136 -3.72 -7.92 19.59
N ARG A 137 -4.87 -7.73 18.94
CA ARG A 137 -6.21 -8.11 19.43
C ARG A 137 -6.86 -9.24 18.62
N ILE A 138 -6.09 -9.98 17.82
CA ILE A 138 -6.59 -11.13 17.06
C ILE A 138 -6.82 -12.29 18.03
N HIS A 139 -8.04 -12.37 18.56
CA HIS A 139 -8.42 -13.36 19.55
C HIS A 139 -9.13 -14.57 18.92
N GLY A 140 -8.91 -15.74 19.52
CA GLY A 140 -9.73 -16.92 19.29
C GLY A 140 -10.96 -16.95 20.19
N ARG A 141 -11.59 -18.13 20.29
CA ARG A 141 -12.73 -18.37 21.19
C ARG A 141 -12.48 -19.62 22.01
N TYR A 142 -12.99 -19.58 23.22
CA TYR A 142 -13.05 -20.75 24.11
C TYR A 142 -14.50 -20.91 24.58
N ALA A 143 -15.05 -22.11 24.44
CA ALA A 143 -16.42 -22.41 24.83
C ALA A 143 -16.54 -23.86 25.36
N ALA A 144 -17.57 -24.13 26.16
CA ALA A 144 -18.00 -25.49 26.42
C ALA A 144 -18.84 -25.99 25.23
N ALA A 145 -18.69 -27.26 24.88
CA ALA A 145 -19.60 -27.90 23.93
C ALA A 145 -21.01 -28.00 24.54
N PRO A 146 -22.07 -28.02 23.70
CA PRO A 146 -23.44 -28.12 24.21
C PRO A 146 -23.69 -29.33 25.13
N ALA A 147 -23.04 -30.45 24.88
CA ALA A 147 -23.09 -31.63 25.72
C ALA A 147 -22.33 -31.54 27.05
N GLY A 148 -21.57 -30.46 27.27
CA GLY A 148 -20.86 -30.17 28.51
C GLY A 148 -19.58 -31.00 28.76
N ASN A 149 -19.29 -32.00 27.94
CA ASN A 149 -18.21 -32.98 28.14
C ASN A 149 -16.89 -32.63 27.46
N THR A 150 -16.88 -31.61 26.59
CA THR A 150 -15.68 -31.15 25.85
C THR A 150 -15.55 -29.64 25.87
N ARG A 151 -14.36 -29.16 25.48
CA ARG A 151 -14.07 -27.75 25.29
C ARG A 151 -13.70 -27.47 23.84
N LEU A 152 -14.25 -26.38 23.31
CA LEU A 152 -14.01 -25.90 21.96
C LEU A 152 -13.02 -24.74 22.03
N VAL A 153 -11.91 -24.86 21.29
CA VAL A 153 -10.93 -23.79 21.14
C VAL A 153 -10.88 -23.41 19.65
N THR A 154 -11.16 -22.16 19.33
CA THR A 154 -10.99 -21.62 17.98
C THR A 154 -9.77 -20.70 17.95
N MET A 155 -8.87 -20.94 17.03
CA MET A 155 -7.70 -20.08 16.79
C MET A 155 -7.80 -19.43 15.42
N LYS A 156 -7.33 -18.20 15.30
CA LYS A 156 -7.21 -17.50 14.03
C LYS A 156 -5.86 -17.80 13.40
N GLN A 157 -5.86 -18.03 12.09
CA GLN A 157 -4.66 -18.26 11.29
C GLN A 157 -4.69 -17.40 10.02
N PRO A 158 -3.53 -16.95 9.50
CA PRO A 158 -3.46 -16.33 8.18
C PRO A 158 -4.01 -17.24 7.10
N VAL A 159 -4.68 -16.69 6.09
CA VAL A 159 -5.17 -17.47 4.94
C VAL A 159 -4.08 -17.77 3.92
N GLY A 160 -2.89 -17.17 4.07
CA GLY A 160 -1.76 -17.26 3.14
C GLY A 160 -1.58 -16.02 2.28
N PRO A 161 -0.86 -16.12 1.16
CA PRO A 161 -0.68 -15.02 0.21
C PRO A 161 -2.01 -14.52 -0.34
N THR A 162 -2.14 -13.20 -0.48
CA THR A 162 -3.36 -12.52 -0.95
C THR A 162 -3.09 -11.69 -2.19
N LEU A 163 -3.99 -11.72 -3.17
CA LEU A 163 -3.95 -10.84 -4.34
C LEU A 163 -4.82 -9.61 -4.09
N MET A 164 -4.25 -8.42 -4.34
CA MET A 164 -4.92 -7.14 -4.10
C MET A 164 -5.21 -6.41 -5.40
N ILE A 165 -6.48 -6.43 -5.84
CA ILE A 165 -6.94 -5.70 -7.01
C ILE A 165 -7.70 -4.47 -6.53
N THR A 166 -7.27 -3.27 -6.94
CA THR A 166 -7.83 -1.99 -6.50
C THR A 166 -8.40 -1.20 -7.66
N PRO A 167 -9.53 -0.47 -7.48
CA PRO A 167 -9.99 0.53 -8.43
C PRO A 167 -9.11 1.80 -8.35
N TRP A 168 -9.22 2.64 -9.38
CA TRP A 168 -8.40 3.84 -9.55
C TRP A 168 -8.90 5.09 -8.81
N ASN A 169 -10.16 5.13 -8.37
CA ASN A 169 -10.81 6.35 -7.88
C ASN A 169 -10.37 6.80 -6.47
N PHE A 170 -9.78 5.91 -5.69
CA PHE A 170 -9.10 6.19 -4.42
C PHE A 170 -7.75 5.47 -4.42
N PRO A 171 -6.77 5.96 -5.18
CA PRO A 171 -5.56 5.20 -5.51
C PRO A 171 -4.71 4.84 -4.30
N LEU A 172 -4.71 5.66 -3.25
CA LEU A 172 -4.00 5.37 -2.01
C LEU A 172 -4.87 4.57 -1.03
N ALA A 173 -6.09 5.03 -0.76
CA ALA A 173 -6.95 4.45 0.26
C ALA A 173 -7.39 3.01 -0.07
N MET A 174 -7.60 2.67 -1.35
CA MET A 174 -7.96 1.32 -1.75
C MET A 174 -6.81 0.32 -1.56
N GLY A 175 -5.56 0.77 -1.69
CA GLY A 175 -4.38 -0.02 -1.34
C GLY A 175 -4.29 -0.24 0.16
N THR A 176 -4.22 0.83 0.95
CA THR A 176 -4.00 0.74 2.41
C THR A 176 -5.11 -0.02 3.13
N ARG A 177 -6.37 0.10 2.68
CA ARG A 177 -7.53 -0.66 3.17
C ARG A 177 -7.35 -2.18 3.07
N LYS A 178 -6.60 -2.66 2.07
CA LYS A 178 -6.34 -4.08 1.84
C LYS A 178 -5.02 -4.52 2.47
N ILE A 179 -3.99 -3.70 2.33
CA ILE A 179 -2.66 -3.96 2.86
C ILE A 179 -2.68 -4.05 4.39
N GLY A 180 -3.33 -3.08 5.06
CA GLY A 180 -3.39 -3.01 6.51
C GLY A 180 -3.89 -4.30 7.17
N PRO A 181 -5.12 -4.77 6.87
CA PRO A 181 -5.65 -6.00 7.47
C PRO A 181 -4.89 -7.26 7.06
N ALA A 182 -4.37 -7.35 5.83
CA ALA A 182 -3.61 -8.51 5.39
C ALA A 182 -2.31 -8.66 6.19
N LEU A 183 -1.51 -7.59 6.29
CA LEU A 183 -0.28 -7.59 7.09
C LEU A 183 -0.57 -7.85 8.57
N ALA A 184 -1.60 -7.21 9.13
CA ALA A 184 -2.03 -7.43 10.51
C ALA A 184 -2.35 -8.90 10.79
N ALA A 185 -3.08 -9.55 9.88
CA ALA A 185 -3.46 -10.96 9.99
C ALA A 185 -2.30 -11.94 9.78
N GLY A 186 -1.12 -11.48 9.34
CA GLY A 186 0.03 -12.34 9.04
C GLY A 186 0.02 -12.90 7.62
N CYS A 187 -0.73 -12.28 6.69
CA CYS A 187 -0.73 -12.63 5.27
C CYS A 187 0.36 -11.86 4.52
N THR A 188 0.99 -12.49 3.55
CA THR A 188 1.78 -11.84 2.50
C THR A 188 0.87 -11.44 1.33
N MET A 189 1.37 -10.62 0.38
CA MET A 189 0.50 -10.08 -0.66
C MET A 189 1.22 -9.77 -1.97
N VAL A 190 0.42 -9.74 -3.04
CA VAL A 190 0.73 -9.22 -4.37
C VAL A 190 -0.28 -8.16 -4.75
#